data_1bcd2ddf1747229cc6ab4ad2e32295b9
#
_entry.id   1bcd2ddf1747229cc6ab4ad2e32295b9
#
_cell.length_a   1.000
_cell.length_b   1.000
_cell.length_c   1.000
_cell.angle_alpha   90.00
_cell.angle_beta   90.00
_cell.angle_gamma   90.00
#
_symmetry.space_group_name_H-M   'P 1'
#
loop_
_entity.id
_entity.type
_entity.pdbx_description
1 polymer ?
#
loop_
_entity_poly.entity_id
_entity_poly.type
_entity_poly.pdbx_seq_one_letter_code
_entity_poly.pdbx_strand_id
1 'polypeptide(L)'
;LLYIPSHAPFDYYSKDYEKGLQLYSSGVMIMEKCSDLLPDYFSFVKGLVDSEDLSLNISREMLQHDRQLKVIARNIERSIKNELTKLMKNDREKYEKFYEAFGLQFKFGIYQSYGASKDTLEDLLMFPSSFEDGKMTTLAEYVDRMKEGQDCIYYACGESKARIEMLPVFEKVKDKGYEVLYFTQDVDEFAIKVMMQY
;
A
#
# COMPACT_ATOMS: atom_id res chain seq x y z
N LEU A 1 18.90 7.58 -4.34
CA LEU A 1 18.70 7.46 -2.90
C LEU A 1 17.22 7.68 -2.57
N LEU A 2 16.57 6.67 -1.98
CA LEU A 2 15.16 6.76 -1.56
C LEU A 2 15.06 6.49 -0.06
N TYR A 3 14.10 7.12 0.59
CA TYR A 3 13.78 6.89 2.00
C TYR A 3 12.29 7.09 2.29
N ILE A 4 11.82 6.50 3.39
CA ILE A 4 10.47 6.66 3.91
C ILE A 4 10.57 7.43 5.22
N PRO A 5 9.85 8.55 5.38
CA PRO A 5 9.78 9.27 6.66
C PRO A 5 9.21 8.37 7.77
N SER A 6 9.68 8.55 9.00
CA SER A 6 9.17 7.80 10.16
C SER A 6 7.72 8.16 10.53
N HIS A 7 7.26 9.34 10.13
CA HIS A 7 5.92 9.86 10.38
C HIS A 7 5.36 10.50 9.12
N ALA A 8 4.07 10.38 8.90
CA ALA A 8 3.39 11.08 7.82
C ALA A 8 3.45 12.59 8.09
N PRO A 9 3.84 13.42 7.09
CA PRO A 9 3.71 14.86 7.19
C PRO A 9 2.27 15.26 7.54
N PHE A 10 2.10 16.38 8.24
CA PHE A 10 0.77 16.87 8.66
C PHE A 10 -0.21 17.05 7.48
N ASP A 11 0.32 17.46 6.34
CA ASP A 11 -0.42 17.71 5.10
C ASP A 11 -0.51 16.50 4.17
N TYR A 12 -0.01 15.33 4.59
CA TYR A 12 0.13 14.15 3.72
C TYR A 12 -1.17 13.72 3.05
N TYR A 13 -2.29 13.81 3.76
CA TYR A 13 -3.62 13.47 3.23
C TYR A 13 -4.40 14.68 2.73
N SER A 14 -3.77 15.84 2.62
CA SER A 14 -4.39 17.05 2.05
C SER A 14 -4.33 17.04 0.53
N LYS A 15 -5.19 17.87 -0.10
CA LYS A 15 -5.17 18.05 -1.56
C LYS A 15 -3.93 18.81 -2.05
N ASP A 16 -3.27 19.53 -1.16
CA ASP A 16 -2.11 20.37 -1.47
C ASP A 16 -0.79 19.60 -1.35
N TYR A 17 -0.85 18.32 -0.89
CA TYR A 17 0.34 17.51 -0.80
C TYR A 17 0.89 17.13 -2.18
N GLU A 18 2.11 17.56 -2.44
CA GLU A 18 2.81 17.25 -3.68
C GLU A 18 3.78 16.07 -3.50
N LYS A 19 3.48 14.96 -4.18
CA LYS A 19 4.41 13.84 -4.31
C LYS A 19 5.51 14.16 -5.32
N GLY A 20 6.59 13.47 -5.25
CA GLY A 20 7.64 13.47 -6.27
C GLY A 20 9.03 13.28 -5.71
N LEU A 21 9.89 12.74 -6.55
CA LEU A 21 11.31 12.58 -6.30
C LEU A 21 12.09 13.67 -7.05
N GLN A 22 13.21 14.08 -6.50
CA GLN A 22 14.15 14.92 -7.23
C GLN A 22 14.74 14.10 -8.38
N LEU A 23 14.72 14.65 -9.58
CA LEU A 23 15.26 14.02 -10.78
C LEU A 23 16.51 14.75 -11.25
N TYR A 24 17.58 14.00 -11.38
CA TYR A 24 18.87 14.46 -11.89
C TYR A 24 19.26 13.68 -13.15
N SER A 25 20.06 14.31 -13.99
CA SER A 25 20.79 13.64 -15.05
C SER A 25 22.27 14.03 -14.96
N SER A 26 23.14 13.03 -14.80
CA SER A 26 24.59 13.24 -14.65
C SER A 26 24.95 14.31 -13.61
N GLY A 27 24.26 14.30 -12.46
CA GLY A 27 24.48 15.25 -11.37
C GLY A 27 23.83 16.63 -11.55
N VAL A 28 23.13 16.88 -12.67
CA VAL A 28 22.40 18.13 -12.92
C VAL A 28 20.91 17.94 -12.62
N MET A 29 20.34 18.80 -11.77
CA MET A 29 18.91 18.75 -11.44
C MET A 29 18.07 19.11 -12.65
N ILE A 30 17.17 18.19 -13.06
CA ILE A 30 16.19 18.42 -14.13
C ILE A 30 14.86 18.87 -13.50
N MET A 31 14.44 18.24 -12.41
CA MET A 31 13.16 18.50 -11.78
C MET A 31 13.22 18.28 -10.26
N GLU A 32 12.72 19.25 -9.50
CA GLU A 32 12.69 19.16 -8.03
C GLU A 32 11.65 18.16 -7.51
N LYS A 33 10.52 18.05 -8.19
CA LYS A 33 9.42 17.13 -7.86
C LYS A 33 8.91 16.43 -9.11
N CYS A 34 9.51 15.30 -9.46
CA CYS A 34 9.06 14.47 -10.57
C CYS A 34 7.99 13.50 -10.07
N SER A 35 6.73 13.84 -10.29
CA SER A 35 5.57 13.03 -9.88
C SER A 35 5.43 11.74 -10.65
N ASP A 36 5.97 11.67 -11.87
CA ASP A 36 5.86 10.52 -12.77
C ASP A 36 6.72 9.33 -12.34
N LEU A 37 7.64 9.55 -11.38
CA LEU A 37 8.50 8.51 -10.82
C LEU A 37 7.81 7.66 -9.75
N LEU A 38 6.70 8.14 -9.19
CA LEU A 38 6.00 7.47 -8.10
C LEU A 38 4.49 7.39 -8.39
N PRO A 39 3.90 6.20 -8.26
CA PRO A 39 2.44 6.09 -8.18
C PRO A 39 1.92 6.75 -6.90
N ASP A 40 0.63 7.11 -6.87
CA ASP A 40 0.02 7.82 -5.74
C ASP A 40 0.10 7.03 -4.43
N TYR A 41 -0.02 5.71 -4.51
CA TYR A 41 0.07 4.83 -3.33
C TYR A 41 1.48 4.73 -2.72
N PHE A 42 2.52 5.23 -3.40
CA PHE A 42 3.88 5.37 -2.85
C PHE A 42 4.32 6.84 -2.68
N SER A 43 3.36 7.76 -2.62
CA SER A 43 3.62 9.20 -2.48
C SER A 43 4.40 9.60 -1.21
N PHE A 44 4.44 8.72 -0.20
CA PHE A 44 5.23 8.90 1.02
C PHE A 44 6.73 8.75 0.83
N VAL A 45 7.17 8.15 -0.29
CA VAL A 45 8.60 7.97 -0.57
C VAL A 45 9.22 9.30 -0.97
N LYS A 46 10.35 9.61 -0.38
CA LYS A 46 11.15 10.82 -0.66
C LYS A 46 12.55 10.43 -1.12
N GLY A 47 13.24 11.38 -1.72
CA GLY A 47 14.62 11.20 -2.16
C GLY A 47 14.87 11.71 -3.56
N LEU A 48 15.91 11.17 -4.16
CA LEU A 48 16.38 11.58 -5.48
C LEU A 48 16.74 10.38 -6.36
N VAL A 49 16.62 10.60 -7.66
CA VAL A 49 17.07 9.70 -8.72
C VAL A 49 18.03 10.47 -9.61
N ASP A 50 19.18 9.89 -9.90
CA ASP A 50 20.14 10.39 -10.87
C ASP A 50 20.34 9.32 -11.94
N SER A 51 20.23 9.69 -13.21
CA SER A 51 20.39 8.77 -14.35
C SER A 51 21.16 9.44 -15.48
N GLU A 52 22.20 8.79 -15.92
CA GLU A 52 22.99 9.23 -17.09
C GLU A 52 22.25 9.02 -18.42
N ASP A 53 21.23 8.15 -18.43
CA ASP A 53 20.45 7.82 -19.62
C ASP A 53 19.41 8.90 -20.00
N LEU A 54 19.20 9.89 -19.13
CA LEU A 54 18.26 10.97 -19.37
C LEU A 54 18.96 12.16 -20.05
N SER A 55 18.34 12.70 -21.09
CA SER A 55 18.86 13.88 -21.76
C SER A 55 18.70 15.14 -20.91
N LEU A 56 19.75 15.95 -20.80
CA LEU A 56 19.74 17.24 -20.11
C LEU A 56 18.82 18.29 -20.77
N ASN A 57 18.47 18.12 -22.04
CA ASN A 57 17.63 19.05 -22.80
C ASN A 57 16.15 18.62 -22.85
N ILE A 58 15.73 17.76 -21.95
CA ILE A 58 14.35 17.28 -21.90
C ILE A 58 13.46 18.37 -21.26
N SER A 59 12.40 18.79 -21.96
CA SER A 59 11.35 19.61 -21.40
C SER A 59 10.43 18.75 -20.53
N ARG A 60 9.72 19.37 -19.57
CA ARG A 60 8.77 18.66 -18.68
C ARG A 60 7.72 17.86 -19.46
N GLU A 61 7.25 18.40 -20.59
CA GLU A 61 6.27 17.73 -21.45
C GLU A 61 6.84 16.50 -22.16
N MET A 62 8.13 16.54 -22.54
CA MET A 62 8.81 15.40 -23.15
C MET A 62 9.10 14.28 -22.14
N LEU A 63 9.33 14.60 -20.87
CA LEU A 63 9.56 13.62 -19.81
C LEU A 63 8.37 12.67 -19.63
N GLN A 64 7.14 13.14 -19.71
CA GLN A 64 5.93 12.32 -19.57
C GLN A 64 5.83 11.19 -20.60
N HIS A 65 6.46 11.36 -21.76
CA HIS A 65 6.48 10.37 -22.84
C HIS A 65 7.79 9.59 -22.92
N ASP A 66 8.76 9.91 -22.06
CA ASP A 66 10.07 9.28 -22.09
C ASP A 66 10.02 7.81 -21.67
N ARG A 67 10.58 6.92 -22.51
CA ARG A 67 10.60 5.47 -22.23
C ARG A 67 11.52 5.14 -21.07
N GLN A 68 12.63 5.84 -20.92
CA GLN A 68 13.59 5.60 -19.84
C GLN A 68 13.00 6.00 -18.50
N LEU A 69 12.28 7.13 -18.43
CA LEU A 69 11.60 7.55 -17.22
C LEU A 69 10.58 6.49 -16.76
N LYS A 70 9.82 5.90 -17.68
CA LYS A 70 8.86 4.82 -17.38
C LYS A 70 9.55 3.55 -16.87
N VAL A 71 10.73 3.21 -17.43
CA VAL A 71 11.52 2.07 -16.94
C VAL A 71 12.04 2.34 -15.53
N ILE A 72 12.56 3.55 -15.28
CA ILE A 72 13.05 3.98 -13.98
C ILE A 72 11.89 3.91 -12.94
N ALA A 73 10.72 4.46 -13.26
CA ALA A 73 9.55 4.45 -12.40
C ALA A 73 9.12 3.01 -12.00
N ARG A 74 9.07 2.08 -12.95
CA ARG A 74 8.76 0.67 -12.68
C ARG A 74 9.80 -0.01 -11.78
N ASN A 75 11.08 0.31 -11.98
CA ASN A 75 12.15 -0.23 -11.13
C ASN A 75 12.09 0.33 -9.71
N ILE A 76 11.74 1.60 -9.56
CA ILE A 76 11.52 2.26 -8.27
C ILE A 76 10.34 1.57 -7.55
N GLU A 77 9.20 1.43 -8.22
CA GLU A 77 8.01 0.77 -7.68
C GLU A 77 8.32 -0.64 -7.18
N ARG A 78 8.99 -1.44 -8.00
CA ARG A 78 9.42 -2.80 -7.62
C ARG A 78 10.38 -2.80 -6.43
N SER A 79 11.32 -1.87 -6.39
CA SER A 79 12.27 -1.74 -5.30
C SER A 79 11.58 -1.37 -3.99
N ILE A 80 10.63 -0.46 -4.03
CA ILE A 80 9.83 -0.07 -2.86
C ILE A 80 9.01 -1.26 -2.34
N LYS A 81 8.29 -1.98 -3.22
CA LYS A 81 7.55 -3.20 -2.85
C LYS A 81 8.47 -4.20 -2.15
N ASN A 82 9.63 -4.47 -2.74
CA ASN A 82 10.58 -5.44 -2.20
C ASN A 82 11.11 -5.04 -0.82
N GLU A 83 11.44 -3.76 -0.62
CA GLU A 83 11.95 -3.28 0.67
C GLU A 83 10.85 -3.28 1.75
N LEU A 84 9.61 -2.93 1.41
CA LEU A 84 8.47 -3.04 2.32
C LEU A 84 8.17 -4.50 2.68
N THR A 85 8.24 -5.41 1.72
CA THR A 85 8.08 -6.86 1.96
C THR A 85 9.19 -7.39 2.88
N LYS A 86 10.44 -6.96 2.68
CA LYS A 86 11.55 -7.32 3.57
C LYS A 86 11.36 -6.75 4.97
N LEU A 87 10.92 -5.49 5.07
CA LEU A 87 10.65 -4.85 6.35
C LEU A 87 9.56 -5.62 7.12
N MET A 88 8.47 -5.98 6.45
CA MET A 88 7.37 -6.75 7.04
C MET A 88 7.82 -8.12 7.58
N LYS A 89 8.76 -8.78 6.88
CA LYS A 89 9.27 -10.10 7.27
C LYS A 89 10.34 -10.04 8.38
N ASN A 90 11.18 -9.01 8.35
CA ASN A 90 12.37 -8.94 9.22
C ASN A 90 12.15 -8.08 10.47
N ASP A 91 11.21 -7.13 10.43
CA ASP A 91 10.92 -6.19 11.51
C ASP A 91 9.43 -5.82 11.46
N ARG A 92 8.63 -6.74 11.97
CA ARG A 92 7.16 -6.63 11.95
C ARG A 92 6.66 -5.38 12.68
N GLU A 93 7.22 -5.06 13.84
CA GLU A 93 6.80 -3.89 14.63
C GLU A 93 7.05 -2.58 13.88
N LYS A 94 8.19 -2.50 13.19
CA LYS A 94 8.50 -1.32 12.36
C LYS A 94 7.58 -1.23 11.14
N TYR A 95 7.24 -2.37 10.55
CA TYR A 95 6.28 -2.39 9.43
C TYR A 95 4.88 -1.98 9.88
N GLU A 96 4.42 -2.43 11.04
CA GLU A 96 3.11 -2.04 11.59
C GLU A 96 3.02 -0.53 11.84
N LYS A 97 4.06 0.06 12.44
CA LYS A 97 4.15 1.54 12.61
C LYS A 97 4.13 2.28 11.26
N PHE A 98 4.84 1.74 10.27
CA PHE A 98 4.80 2.28 8.93
C PHE A 98 3.39 2.15 8.33
N TYR A 99 2.76 0.99 8.45
CA TYR A 99 1.43 0.73 7.91
C TYR A 99 0.35 1.58 8.59
N GLU A 100 0.44 1.82 9.88
CA GLU A 100 -0.42 2.74 10.61
C GLU A 100 -0.37 4.17 10.03
N ALA A 101 0.82 4.63 9.65
CA ALA A 101 1.03 5.96 9.09
C ALA A 101 0.60 6.08 7.61
N PHE A 102 0.83 5.05 6.80
CA PHE A 102 0.74 5.13 5.33
C PHE A 102 -0.13 4.05 4.67
N GLY A 103 -0.56 3.03 5.39
CA GLY A 103 -1.28 1.87 4.84
C GLY A 103 -2.62 2.23 4.17
N LEU A 104 -3.24 3.33 4.59
CA LEU A 104 -4.47 3.84 3.97
C LEU A 104 -4.26 4.14 2.47
N GLN A 105 -3.08 4.60 2.06
CA GLN A 105 -2.76 4.87 0.66
C GLN A 105 -2.76 3.61 -0.20
N PHE A 106 -2.40 2.45 0.35
CA PHE A 106 -2.45 1.20 -0.41
C PHE A 106 -3.89 0.81 -0.77
N LYS A 107 -4.79 0.95 0.20
CA LYS A 107 -6.22 0.69 -0.01
C LYS A 107 -6.83 1.64 -1.03
N PHE A 108 -6.51 2.93 -0.93
CA PHE A 108 -6.90 3.92 -1.94
C PHE A 108 -6.28 3.62 -3.31
N GLY A 109 -5.02 3.20 -3.36
CA GLY A 109 -4.33 2.84 -4.60
C GLY A 109 -5.04 1.71 -5.34
N ILE A 110 -5.45 0.65 -4.64
CA ILE A 110 -6.22 -0.46 -5.21
C ILE A 110 -7.58 0.02 -5.72
N TYR A 111 -8.30 0.80 -4.92
CA TYR A 111 -9.62 1.32 -5.27
C TYR A 111 -9.57 2.26 -6.48
N GLN A 112 -8.69 3.28 -6.45
CA GLN A 112 -8.58 4.30 -7.51
C GLN A 112 -8.08 3.74 -8.83
N SER A 113 -7.22 2.71 -8.79
CA SER A 113 -6.73 2.03 -9.99
C SER A 113 -7.70 0.98 -10.56
N TYR A 114 -8.89 0.84 -9.94
CA TYR A 114 -9.83 -0.24 -10.28
C TYR A 114 -9.16 -1.63 -10.29
N GLY A 115 -8.23 -1.84 -9.35
CA GLY A 115 -7.50 -3.10 -9.19
C GLY A 115 -6.24 -3.25 -10.04
N ALA A 116 -5.88 -2.29 -10.89
CA ALA A 116 -4.66 -2.38 -11.69
C ALA A 116 -3.37 -2.45 -10.84
N SER A 117 -3.39 -1.92 -9.62
CA SER A 117 -2.28 -2.00 -8.66
C SER A 117 -2.41 -3.15 -7.66
N LYS A 118 -3.43 -4.01 -7.80
CA LYS A 118 -3.71 -5.14 -6.89
C LYS A 118 -2.45 -5.98 -6.66
N ASP A 119 -1.88 -6.54 -7.70
CA ASP A 119 -0.73 -7.45 -7.64
C ASP A 119 0.52 -6.81 -6.98
N THR A 120 0.60 -5.49 -6.99
CA THR A 120 1.67 -4.76 -6.30
C THR A 120 1.40 -4.63 -4.81
N LEU A 121 0.14 -4.41 -4.41
CA LEU A 121 -0.22 -3.93 -3.08
C LEU A 121 -0.87 -4.96 -2.17
N GLU A 122 -1.54 -5.99 -2.70
CA GLU A 122 -2.34 -6.93 -1.89
C GLU A 122 -1.54 -7.61 -0.79
N ASP A 123 -0.29 -8.02 -1.07
CA ASP A 123 0.61 -8.65 -0.11
C ASP A 123 1.13 -7.70 0.97
N LEU A 124 0.98 -6.39 0.77
CA LEU A 124 1.40 -5.35 1.71
C LEU A 124 0.26 -4.90 2.63
N LEU A 125 -0.97 -5.35 2.38
CA LEU A 125 -2.13 -4.98 3.19
C LEU A 125 -2.12 -5.70 4.53
N MET A 126 -2.58 -4.99 5.55
CA MET A 126 -2.81 -5.53 6.88
C MET A 126 -4.18 -5.14 7.41
N PHE A 127 -4.76 -6.05 8.17
CA PHE A 127 -6.07 -5.87 8.77
C PHE A 127 -6.09 -6.38 10.20
N PRO A 128 -6.83 -5.76 11.12
CA PRO A 128 -7.16 -6.39 12.39
C PRO A 128 -8.01 -7.63 12.13
N SER A 129 -7.86 -8.65 12.97
CA SER A 129 -8.65 -9.87 12.84
C SER A 129 -9.11 -10.43 14.19
N SER A 130 -10.01 -11.39 14.12
CA SER A 130 -10.49 -12.12 15.33
C SER A 130 -9.49 -13.18 15.84
N PHE A 131 -8.37 -13.39 15.16
CA PHE A 131 -7.37 -14.39 15.54
C PHE A 131 -6.63 -14.00 16.81
N GLU A 132 -6.11 -12.77 16.86
CA GLU A 132 -5.38 -12.26 18.01
C GLU A 132 -5.69 -10.78 18.22
N ASP A 133 -6.22 -10.46 19.40
CA ASP A 133 -6.62 -9.09 19.72
C ASP A 133 -5.43 -8.13 19.73
N GLY A 134 -5.65 -6.95 19.13
CA GLY A 134 -4.64 -5.91 19.04
C GLY A 134 -3.52 -6.16 18.01
N LYS A 135 -3.56 -7.28 17.28
CA LYS A 135 -2.60 -7.55 16.20
C LYS A 135 -3.22 -7.42 14.82
N MET A 136 -2.38 -7.01 13.90
CA MET A 136 -2.70 -6.94 12.48
C MET A 136 -2.24 -8.23 11.79
N THR A 137 -2.96 -8.65 10.75
CA THR A 137 -2.60 -9.79 9.90
C THR A 137 -2.63 -9.42 8.43
N THR A 138 -1.81 -10.07 7.62
CA THR A 138 -1.88 -9.98 6.16
C THR A 138 -2.87 -11.00 5.61
N LEU A 139 -3.27 -10.85 4.34
CA LEU A 139 -4.12 -11.83 3.67
C LEU A 139 -3.43 -13.20 3.56
N ALA A 140 -2.13 -13.22 3.26
CA ALA A 140 -1.34 -14.45 3.20
C ALA A 140 -1.31 -15.19 4.55
N GLU A 141 -1.05 -14.47 5.65
CA GLU A 141 -1.09 -15.05 7.00
C GLU A 141 -2.47 -15.60 7.38
N TYR A 142 -3.55 -14.92 6.93
CA TYR A 142 -4.91 -15.43 7.10
C TYR A 142 -5.10 -16.75 6.35
N VAL A 143 -4.69 -16.80 5.06
CA VAL A 143 -4.81 -18.01 4.22
C VAL A 143 -4.02 -19.18 4.82
N ASP A 144 -2.82 -18.94 5.33
CA ASP A 144 -1.99 -19.97 6.00
C ASP A 144 -2.68 -20.57 7.24
N ARG A 145 -3.61 -19.85 7.87
CA ARG A 145 -4.38 -20.29 9.05
C ARG A 145 -5.78 -20.81 8.72
N MET A 146 -6.18 -20.79 7.46
CA MET A 146 -7.49 -21.29 7.05
C MET A 146 -7.67 -22.76 7.43
N LYS A 147 -8.86 -23.11 7.86
CA LYS A 147 -9.19 -24.48 8.27
C LYS A 147 -9.52 -25.35 7.08
N GLU A 148 -9.39 -26.64 7.26
CA GLU A 148 -9.83 -27.61 6.26
C GLU A 148 -11.31 -27.41 5.91
N GLY A 149 -11.60 -27.29 4.62
CA GLY A 149 -12.95 -27.01 4.11
C GLY A 149 -13.36 -25.53 4.12
N GLN A 150 -12.48 -24.63 4.53
CA GLN A 150 -12.66 -23.19 4.35
C GLN A 150 -12.15 -22.79 2.97
N ASP A 151 -12.98 -22.17 2.15
CA ASP A 151 -12.71 -21.82 0.75
C ASP A 151 -12.62 -20.31 0.50
N CYS A 152 -12.83 -19.49 1.53
CA CYS A 152 -12.80 -18.04 1.40
C CYS A 152 -12.33 -17.33 2.68
N ILE A 153 -11.90 -16.08 2.50
CA ILE A 153 -11.58 -15.15 3.59
C ILE A 153 -12.88 -14.51 4.08
N TYR A 154 -13.16 -14.64 5.38
CA TYR A 154 -14.30 -13.97 6.01
C TYR A 154 -13.90 -12.59 6.49
N TYR A 155 -14.71 -11.59 6.19
CA TYR A 155 -14.56 -10.24 6.68
C TYR A 155 -15.92 -9.65 7.11
N ALA A 156 -15.88 -8.66 7.96
CA ALA A 156 -17.06 -7.90 8.34
C ALA A 156 -16.74 -6.41 8.44
N CYS A 157 -17.64 -5.58 7.93
CA CYS A 157 -17.51 -4.12 7.93
C CYS A 157 -18.32 -3.53 9.07
N GLY A 158 -17.80 -2.47 9.68
CA GLY A 158 -18.49 -1.73 10.74
C GLY A 158 -17.66 -0.58 11.29
N GLU A 159 -18.30 0.33 12.01
CA GLU A 159 -17.65 1.51 12.59
C GLU A 159 -16.55 1.18 13.61
N SER A 160 -16.61 -0.01 14.21
CA SER A 160 -15.62 -0.49 15.18
C SER A 160 -15.68 -2.00 15.32
N LYS A 161 -14.58 -2.59 15.83
CA LYS A 161 -14.51 -4.01 16.21
C LYS A 161 -15.71 -4.42 17.09
N ALA A 162 -16.02 -3.65 18.13
CA ALA A 162 -17.11 -3.96 19.03
C ALA A 162 -18.48 -4.03 18.32
N ARG A 163 -18.71 -3.15 17.35
CA ARG A 163 -19.94 -3.17 16.53
C ARG A 163 -19.99 -4.39 15.62
N ILE A 164 -18.87 -4.76 15.01
CA ILE A 164 -18.77 -5.95 14.16
C ILE A 164 -19.05 -7.22 14.97
N GLU A 165 -18.49 -7.34 16.16
CA GLU A 165 -18.67 -8.51 17.04
C GLU A 165 -20.12 -8.69 17.56
N MET A 166 -20.93 -7.63 17.53
CA MET A 166 -22.37 -7.69 17.85
C MET A 166 -23.23 -8.22 16.69
N LEU A 167 -22.67 -8.40 15.51
CA LEU A 167 -23.45 -8.89 14.37
C LEU A 167 -23.77 -10.39 14.54
N PRO A 168 -25.05 -10.82 14.39
CA PRO A 168 -25.40 -12.24 14.49
C PRO A 168 -24.67 -13.15 13.49
N VAL A 169 -24.26 -12.59 12.35
CA VAL A 169 -23.47 -13.30 11.33
C VAL A 169 -22.06 -13.57 11.83
N PHE A 170 -21.49 -12.64 12.60
CA PHE A 170 -20.14 -12.78 13.17
C PHE A 170 -20.08 -13.99 14.13
N GLU A 171 -21.05 -14.13 15.04
CA GLU A 171 -21.12 -15.27 15.95
C GLU A 171 -21.17 -16.61 15.20
N LYS A 172 -21.98 -16.70 14.13
CA LYS A 172 -22.08 -17.93 13.33
C LYS A 172 -20.75 -18.34 12.68
N VAL A 173 -19.96 -17.37 12.24
CA VAL A 173 -18.64 -17.62 11.64
C VAL A 173 -17.65 -18.03 12.71
N LYS A 174 -17.68 -17.35 13.86
CA LYS A 174 -16.85 -17.65 15.04
C LYS A 174 -17.15 -19.03 15.61
N ASP A 175 -18.41 -19.47 15.68
CA ASP A 175 -18.81 -20.80 16.16
C ASP A 175 -18.22 -21.93 15.29
N LYS A 176 -18.02 -21.68 14.00
CA LYS A 176 -17.28 -22.58 13.12
C LYS A 176 -15.76 -22.51 13.35
N GLY A 177 -15.32 -21.59 14.18
CA GLY A 177 -13.92 -21.33 14.51
C GLY A 177 -13.15 -20.71 13.34
N TYR A 178 -13.81 -20.03 12.42
CA TYR A 178 -13.15 -19.31 11.33
C TYR A 178 -12.71 -17.93 11.80
N GLU A 179 -11.56 -17.49 11.30
CA GLU A 179 -11.05 -16.14 11.49
C GLU A 179 -11.87 -15.14 10.67
N VAL A 180 -12.08 -13.91 11.21
CA VAL A 180 -12.79 -12.83 10.53
C VAL A 180 -11.90 -11.58 10.54
N LEU A 181 -11.69 -10.97 9.38
CA LEU A 181 -11.05 -9.68 9.26
C LEU A 181 -12.04 -8.57 9.63
N TYR A 182 -11.56 -7.57 10.38
CA TYR A 182 -12.34 -6.39 10.74
C TYR A 182 -12.05 -5.24 9.78
N PHE A 183 -13.04 -4.81 9.05
CA PHE A 183 -12.99 -3.68 8.13
C PHE A 183 -13.65 -2.47 8.77
N THR A 184 -12.83 -1.60 9.33
CA THR A 184 -13.29 -0.43 10.09
C THR A 184 -13.03 0.90 9.39
N GLN A 185 -12.41 0.87 8.21
CA GLN A 185 -12.19 2.04 7.37
C GLN A 185 -13.13 1.97 6.16
N ASP A 186 -13.75 3.09 5.79
CA ASP A 186 -14.72 3.14 4.68
C ASP A 186 -14.15 2.60 3.36
N VAL A 187 -12.85 2.82 3.12
CA VAL A 187 -12.16 2.33 1.92
C VAL A 187 -11.99 0.81 1.89
N ASP A 188 -12.04 0.12 3.04
CA ASP A 188 -11.84 -1.33 3.11
C ASP A 188 -12.85 -2.08 2.23
N GLU A 189 -14.14 -1.69 2.32
CA GLU A 189 -15.20 -2.32 1.55
C GLU A 189 -15.02 -2.12 0.04
N PHE A 190 -14.54 -0.94 -0.36
CA PHE A 190 -14.31 -0.66 -1.79
C PHE A 190 -13.07 -1.38 -2.31
N ALA A 191 -11.98 -1.40 -1.54
CA ALA A 191 -10.76 -2.10 -1.92
C ALA A 191 -11.00 -3.61 -2.05
N ILE A 192 -11.70 -4.22 -1.08
CA ILE A 192 -11.95 -5.67 -1.10
C ILE A 192 -12.84 -6.10 -2.26
N LYS A 193 -13.82 -5.29 -2.65
CA LYS A 193 -14.68 -5.59 -3.83
C LYS A 193 -13.85 -5.73 -5.12
N VAL A 194 -12.76 -4.99 -5.23
CA VAL A 194 -11.84 -5.08 -6.38
C VAL A 194 -10.91 -6.28 -6.24
N MET A 195 -10.70 -6.78 -5.01
CA MET A 195 -9.78 -7.87 -4.68
C MET A 195 -10.48 -9.25 -4.55
N MET A 196 -11.74 -9.39 -4.90
CA MET A 196 -12.53 -10.63 -4.68
C MET A 196 -11.98 -11.90 -5.33
N GLN A 197 -10.85 -11.83 -6.04
CA GLN A 197 -10.15 -12.97 -6.64
C GLN A 197 -8.74 -13.16 -6.03
N TYR A 198 -8.56 -12.77 -4.79
CA TYR A 198 -7.31 -13.00 -4.07
C TYR A 198 -7.04 -14.51 -3.91
#